data_885f2521f01bfed52979551aece25c15
#
_entry.id   885f2521f01bfed52979551aece25c15
#
_cell.length_a   1.000
_cell.length_b   1.000
_cell.length_c   1.000
_cell.angle_alpha   90.00
_cell.angle_beta   90.00
_cell.angle_gamma   90.00
#
_symmetry.space_group_name_H-M   'P 1'
#
loop_
_entity.id
_entity.type
_entity.pdbx_description
1 polymer ?
#
loop_
_entity_poly.entity_id
_entity_poly.type
_entity_poly.pdbx_seq_one_letter_code
_entity_poly.pdbx_strand_id
1 'polypeptide(L)'
;PTTNPDGIHVGGIVGFLRSIGYTINMIRPTRVIIVFDGKGGSTRRRKLYPEYKQNRKTKYRVNRSYDFASQEDEKQNMIMQLQRIVEYLDVLPVTVLSYDNIEADDTIGYLCRQVLTESQITVMSTDKDFLQLADSRIKIWSPTKKKMYDEQAVLDEFGISSHNLIWYRVIDGDKSDNIKGVKGLGLKTIQKKLPFLSESRIVNIDEVIRELPES
;
A
#
# COMPACT_ATOMS: atom_id res chain seq x y z
N PRO A 1 11.67 -17.09 -12.07
CA PRO A 1 11.11 -17.35 -10.74
C PRO A 1 12.22 -17.86 -9.83
N THR A 2 12.22 -17.46 -8.56
CA THR A 2 13.17 -17.94 -7.57
C THR A 2 12.66 -19.28 -7.05
N THR A 3 13.43 -20.34 -7.22
CA THR A 3 13.10 -21.69 -6.76
C THR A 3 14.16 -22.19 -5.77
N ASN A 4 13.78 -23.13 -4.91
CA ASN A 4 14.72 -23.90 -4.10
C ASN A 4 15.39 -25.00 -4.96
N PRO A 5 16.34 -25.79 -4.41
CA PRO A 5 16.98 -26.90 -5.15
C PRO A 5 16.00 -27.93 -5.71
N ASP A 6 14.84 -28.12 -5.06
CA ASP A 6 13.79 -29.05 -5.50
C ASP A 6 12.87 -28.45 -6.57
N GLY A 7 13.17 -27.24 -7.07
CA GLY A 7 12.39 -26.57 -8.09
C GLY A 7 11.11 -25.87 -7.59
N ILE A 8 10.83 -25.86 -6.28
CA ILE A 8 9.64 -25.26 -5.69
C ILE A 8 9.81 -23.73 -5.63
N HIS A 9 8.78 -22.98 -5.99
CA HIS A 9 8.80 -21.53 -5.91
C HIS A 9 8.92 -21.05 -4.45
N VAL A 10 9.94 -20.23 -4.20
CA VAL A 10 10.21 -19.59 -2.89
C VAL A 10 10.37 -18.07 -3.03
N GLY A 11 9.94 -17.54 -4.16
CA GLY A 11 10.11 -16.12 -4.50
C GLY A 11 9.42 -15.15 -3.53
N GLY A 12 8.31 -15.57 -2.91
CA GLY A 12 7.61 -14.79 -1.89
C GLY A 12 8.49 -14.58 -0.65
N ILE A 13 9.02 -15.65 -0.07
CA ILE A 13 9.91 -15.59 1.10
C ILE A 13 11.16 -14.78 0.79
N VAL A 14 11.86 -15.15 -0.28
CA VAL A 14 13.14 -14.52 -0.65
C VAL A 14 12.94 -13.04 -0.97
N GLY A 15 11.91 -12.69 -1.72
CA GLY A 15 11.59 -11.31 -2.08
C GLY A 15 11.25 -10.47 -0.85
N PHE A 16 10.41 -11.00 0.03
CA PHE A 16 10.00 -10.35 1.25
C PHE A 16 11.19 -10.08 2.18
N LEU A 17 11.97 -11.10 2.53
CA LEU A 17 13.11 -10.97 3.44
C LEU A 17 14.21 -10.07 2.87
N ARG A 18 14.52 -10.16 1.57
CA ARG A 18 15.48 -9.28 0.91
C ARG A 18 15.03 -7.83 0.93
N SER A 19 13.75 -7.58 0.68
CA SER A 19 13.18 -6.24 0.65
C SER A 19 13.23 -5.58 2.03
N ILE A 20 12.84 -6.32 3.07
CA ILE A 20 12.94 -5.85 4.46
C ILE A 20 14.40 -5.63 4.85
N GLY A 21 15.28 -6.61 4.63
CA GLY A 21 16.69 -6.50 4.97
C GLY A 21 17.38 -5.31 4.29
N TYR A 22 17.09 -5.07 3.00
CA TYR A 22 17.56 -3.89 2.28
C TYR A 22 17.09 -2.59 2.95
N THR A 23 15.79 -2.53 3.28
CA THR A 23 15.18 -1.34 3.87
C THR A 23 15.73 -1.07 5.27
N ILE A 24 15.90 -2.11 6.09
CA ILE A 24 16.51 -2.00 7.42
C ILE A 24 17.95 -1.47 7.31
N ASN A 25 18.75 -2.00 6.40
CA ASN A 25 20.12 -1.55 6.20
C ASN A 25 20.20 -0.10 5.72
N MET A 26 19.27 0.33 4.90
CA MET A 26 19.22 1.69 4.36
C MET A 26 18.75 2.71 5.40
N ILE A 27 17.71 2.38 6.16
CA ILE A 27 17.05 3.32 7.10
C ILE A 27 17.65 3.24 8.49
N ARG A 28 18.16 2.05 8.89
CA ARG A 28 18.66 1.75 10.24
C ARG A 28 17.66 2.12 11.35
N PRO A 29 16.44 1.60 11.29
CA PRO A 29 15.39 1.94 12.24
C PRO A 29 15.69 1.37 13.63
N THR A 30 15.21 2.04 14.67
CA THR A 30 15.24 1.53 16.05
C THR A 30 14.15 0.50 16.34
N ARG A 31 13.10 0.48 15.51
CA ARG A 31 11.97 -0.47 15.61
C ARG A 31 11.45 -0.80 14.21
N VAL A 32 11.10 -2.06 14.02
CA VAL A 32 10.43 -2.54 12.81
C VAL A 32 9.07 -3.09 13.19
N ILE A 33 8.03 -2.61 12.51
CA ILE A 33 6.65 -3.09 12.68
C ILE A 33 6.18 -3.61 11.32
N ILE A 34 5.73 -4.86 11.29
CA ILE A 34 5.22 -5.51 10.10
C ILE A 34 3.72 -5.72 10.29
N VAL A 35 2.92 -5.24 9.36
CA VAL A 35 1.47 -5.30 9.45
C VAL A 35 0.93 -6.15 8.32
N PHE A 36 0.14 -7.16 8.67
CA PHE A 36 -0.60 -7.99 7.72
C PHE A 36 -2.09 -7.64 7.74
N ASP A 37 -2.74 -7.86 6.60
CA ASP A 37 -4.20 -7.80 6.54
C ASP A 37 -4.80 -8.83 7.51
N GLY A 38 -5.79 -8.42 8.27
CA GLY A 38 -6.52 -9.32 9.15
C GLY A 38 -7.51 -10.19 8.36
N LYS A 39 -7.91 -11.32 8.98
CA LYS A 39 -8.96 -12.16 8.40
C LYS A 39 -10.21 -11.31 8.17
N GLY A 40 -10.71 -11.30 6.94
CA GLY A 40 -11.88 -10.50 6.58
C GLY A 40 -11.64 -8.98 6.53
N GLY A 41 -10.38 -8.51 6.41
CA GLY A 41 -10.00 -7.09 6.42
C GLY A 41 -10.88 -6.19 5.53
N SER A 42 -11.20 -6.64 4.31
CA SER A 42 -12.03 -5.87 3.37
C SER A 42 -13.54 -5.92 3.65
N THR A 43 -14.00 -6.65 4.67
CA THR A 43 -15.44 -6.88 4.95
C THR A 43 -16.19 -5.57 5.17
N ARG A 44 -15.62 -4.62 5.92
CA ARG A 44 -16.23 -3.32 6.19
C ARG A 44 -16.43 -2.51 4.90
N ARG A 45 -15.40 -2.44 4.06
CA ARG A 45 -15.47 -1.72 2.78
C ARG A 45 -16.45 -2.35 1.81
N ARG A 46 -16.52 -3.69 1.75
CA ARG A 46 -17.51 -4.42 0.92
C ARG A 46 -18.94 -4.26 1.39
N LYS A 47 -19.17 -4.03 2.69
CA LYS A 47 -20.53 -3.68 3.18
C LYS A 47 -20.97 -2.31 2.68
N LEU A 48 -20.06 -1.35 2.55
CA LEU A 48 -20.34 -0.01 2.03
C LEU A 48 -20.37 0.01 0.50
N TYR A 49 -19.49 -0.74 -0.13
CA TYR A 49 -19.34 -0.81 -1.58
C TYR A 49 -19.08 -2.27 -2.00
N PRO A 50 -20.13 -3.03 -2.36
CA PRO A 50 -20.02 -4.46 -2.66
C PRO A 50 -19.03 -4.81 -3.78
N GLU A 51 -18.82 -3.89 -4.72
CA GLU A 51 -17.91 -4.08 -5.84
C GLU A 51 -16.42 -3.89 -5.47
N TYR A 52 -16.13 -3.47 -4.23
CA TYR A 52 -14.77 -3.23 -3.75
C TYR A 52 -13.88 -4.46 -3.92
N LYS A 53 -12.75 -4.29 -4.61
CA LYS A 53 -11.78 -5.36 -4.92
C LYS A 53 -12.36 -6.58 -5.67
N GLN A 54 -13.55 -6.46 -6.26
CA GLN A 54 -14.22 -7.58 -6.95
C GLN A 54 -13.44 -8.05 -8.18
N ASN A 55 -12.74 -7.13 -8.85
CA ASN A 55 -11.95 -7.41 -10.04
C ASN A 55 -10.56 -7.99 -9.75
N ARG A 56 -10.16 -8.10 -8.49
CA ARG A 56 -8.87 -8.68 -8.11
C ARG A 56 -8.89 -10.19 -8.32
N LYS A 57 -8.30 -10.65 -9.42
CA LYS A 57 -8.03 -12.07 -9.66
C LYS A 57 -6.63 -12.40 -9.16
N THR A 58 -6.51 -13.33 -8.24
CA THR A 58 -5.21 -13.85 -7.83
C THR A 58 -4.59 -14.58 -9.03
N LYS A 59 -3.46 -14.06 -9.51
CA LYS A 59 -2.71 -14.68 -10.61
C LYS A 59 -1.64 -15.58 -10.01
N TYR A 60 -1.86 -16.87 -10.06
CA TYR A 60 -0.83 -17.84 -9.71
C TYR A 60 0.12 -18.03 -10.90
N ARG A 61 1.42 -17.98 -10.66
CA ARG A 61 2.42 -18.32 -11.65
C ARG A 61 2.68 -19.81 -11.56
N VAL A 62 2.12 -20.56 -12.48
CA VAL A 62 2.35 -22.00 -12.56
C VAL A 62 3.83 -22.28 -12.77
N ASN A 63 4.39 -23.18 -11.96
CA ASN A 63 5.76 -23.63 -12.07
C ASN A 63 5.90 -24.55 -13.29
N ARG A 64 6.65 -24.13 -14.29
CA ARG A 64 6.88 -24.91 -15.51
C ARG A 64 7.97 -25.96 -15.38
N SER A 65 8.65 -26.02 -14.26
CA SER A 65 9.72 -26.97 -13.99
C SER A 65 9.22 -28.27 -13.35
N TYR A 66 7.90 -28.37 -13.06
CA TYR A 66 7.28 -29.52 -12.41
C TYR A 66 6.04 -29.98 -13.18
N ASP A 67 5.92 -31.27 -13.43
CA ASP A 67 4.82 -31.86 -14.21
C ASP A 67 3.45 -31.85 -13.51
N PHE A 68 3.41 -31.56 -12.20
CA PHE A 68 2.19 -31.51 -11.39
C PHE A 68 1.86 -30.11 -10.85
N ALA A 69 2.40 -29.08 -11.45
CA ALA A 69 2.11 -27.71 -11.04
C ALA A 69 0.71 -27.27 -11.51
N SER A 70 -0.28 -27.49 -10.68
CA SER A 70 -1.62 -26.94 -10.84
C SER A 70 -1.72 -25.57 -10.19
N GLN A 71 -2.80 -24.82 -10.50
CA GLN A 71 -3.08 -23.56 -9.79
C GLN A 71 -3.33 -23.77 -8.29
N GLU A 72 -3.88 -24.91 -7.91
CA GLU A 72 -4.11 -25.24 -6.50
C GLU A 72 -2.80 -25.52 -5.76
N ASP A 73 -1.86 -26.22 -6.39
CA ASP A 73 -0.52 -26.45 -5.82
C ASP A 73 0.22 -25.13 -5.57
N GLU A 74 0.16 -24.20 -6.53
CA GLU A 74 0.77 -22.88 -6.37
C GLU A 74 0.07 -22.04 -5.29
N LYS A 75 -1.24 -22.18 -5.11
CA LYS A 75 -1.97 -21.56 -4.02
C LYS A 75 -1.54 -22.14 -2.66
N GLN A 76 -1.42 -23.46 -2.55
CA GLN A 76 -0.93 -24.11 -1.34
C GLN A 76 0.51 -23.70 -1.04
N ASN A 77 1.37 -23.66 -2.05
CA ASN A 77 2.74 -23.18 -1.91
C ASN A 77 2.78 -21.72 -1.43
N MET A 78 1.93 -20.86 -1.95
CA MET A 78 1.84 -19.46 -1.48
C MET A 78 1.45 -19.38 0.01
N ILE A 79 0.49 -20.19 0.45
CA ILE A 79 0.08 -20.28 1.86
C ILE A 79 1.25 -20.75 2.72
N MET A 80 1.95 -21.81 2.30
CA MET A 80 3.13 -22.32 3.01
C MET A 80 4.25 -21.29 3.10
N GLN A 81 4.48 -20.51 2.04
CA GLN A 81 5.47 -19.43 2.07
C GLN A 81 5.07 -18.34 3.07
N LEU A 82 3.78 -17.97 3.14
CA LEU A 82 3.30 -16.99 4.10
C LEU A 82 3.46 -17.49 5.54
N GLN A 83 3.10 -18.74 5.82
CA GLN A 83 3.31 -19.36 7.13
C GLN A 83 4.79 -19.33 7.52
N ARG A 84 5.67 -19.72 6.60
CA ARG A 84 7.11 -19.70 6.84
C ARG A 84 7.66 -18.29 7.07
N ILE A 85 7.11 -17.27 6.40
CA ILE A 85 7.47 -15.87 6.68
C ILE A 85 7.12 -15.52 8.13
N VAL A 86 5.91 -15.85 8.59
CA VAL A 86 5.49 -15.58 9.97
C VAL A 86 6.41 -16.27 10.98
N GLU A 87 6.74 -17.54 10.77
CA GLU A 87 7.69 -18.29 11.62
C GLU A 87 9.08 -17.61 11.69
N TYR A 88 9.58 -17.08 10.57
CA TYR A 88 10.83 -16.33 10.58
C TYR A 88 10.70 -15.01 11.33
N LEU A 89 9.57 -14.32 11.21
CA LEU A 89 9.33 -13.06 11.90
C LEU A 89 9.24 -13.24 13.42
N ASP A 90 8.72 -14.37 13.90
CA ASP A 90 8.59 -14.69 15.32
C ASP A 90 9.95 -14.81 16.04
N VAL A 91 11.02 -15.13 15.29
CA VAL A 91 12.38 -15.23 15.85
C VAL A 91 13.24 -13.98 15.60
N LEU A 92 12.69 -12.98 14.92
CA LEU A 92 13.36 -11.70 14.64
C LEU A 92 12.91 -10.62 15.63
N PRO A 93 13.74 -9.60 15.91
CA PRO A 93 13.39 -8.49 16.81
C PRO A 93 12.45 -7.49 16.08
N VAL A 94 11.32 -7.96 15.63
CA VAL A 94 10.29 -7.18 14.93
C VAL A 94 8.95 -7.33 15.64
N THR A 95 8.09 -6.32 15.50
CA THR A 95 6.69 -6.43 15.96
C THR A 95 5.82 -6.81 14.77
N VAL A 96 5.01 -7.86 14.90
CA VAL A 96 4.06 -8.30 13.89
C VAL A 96 2.64 -7.98 14.35
N LEU A 97 1.85 -7.32 13.51
CA LEU A 97 0.48 -6.95 13.81
C LEU A 97 -0.47 -7.45 12.71
N SER A 98 -1.60 -7.97 13.14
CA SER A 98 -2.74 -8.31 12.26
C SER A 98 -4.01 -8.25 13.10
N TYR A 99 -5.05 -7.56 12.61
CA TYR A 99 -6.31 -7.41 13.30
C TYR A 99 -7.47 -7.88 12.42
N ASP A 100 -8.28 -8.79 12.94
CA ASP A 100 -9.44 -9.30 12.20
C ASP A 100 -10.39 -8.18 11.78
N ASN A 101 -10.91 -8.29 10.57
CA ASN A 101 -11.78 -7.32 9.91
C ASN A 101 -11.18 -5.93 9.65
N ILE A 102 -9.86 -5.78 9.79
CA ILE A 102 -9.13 -4.54 9.51
C ILE A 102 -8.07 -4.80 8.44
N GLU A 103 -7.99 -3.94 7.43
CA GLU A 103 -6.90 -3.98 6.45
C GLU A 103 -5.61 -3.41 7.05
N ALA A 104 -4.47 -3.88 6.56
CA ALA A 104 -3.15 -3.41 7.00
C ALA A 104 -3.01 -1.89 6.85
N ASP A 105 -3.60 -1.32 5.79
CA ASP A 105 -3.53 0.11 5.50
C ASP A 105 -4.16 0.96 6.61
N ASP A 106 -5.33 0.51 7.16
CA ASP A 106 -5.99 1.17 8.27
C ASP A 106 -5.13 1.12 9.54
N THR A 107 -4.55 -0.04 9.81
CA THR A 107 -3.67 -0.24 10.97
C THR A 107 -2.43 0.64 10.86
N ILE A 108 -1.77 0.67 9.70
CA ILE A 108 -0.58 1.49 9.46
C ILE A 108 -0.93 2.98 9.60
N GLY A 109 -2.03 3.42 8.97
CA GLY A 109 -2.50 4.80 9.09
C GLY A 109 -2.76 5.22 10.54
N TYR A 110 -3.41 4.36 11.31
CA TYR A 110 -3.68 4.58 12.73
C TYR A 110 -2.37 4.64 13.57
N LEU A 111 -1.44 3.71 13.34
CA LEU A 111 -0.14 3.74 14.00
C LEU A 111 0.60 5.05 13.73
N CYS A 112 0.63 5.48 12.48
CA CYS A 112 1.33 6.70 12.06
C CYS A 112 0.74 7.97 12.66
N ARG A 113 -0.60 8.05 12.75
CA ARG A 113 -1.31 9.28 13.11
C ARG A 113 -1.72 9.37 14.57
N GLN A 114 -1.93 8.23 15.24
CA GLN A 114 -2.53 8.20 16.59
C GLN A 114 -1.63 7.57 17.65
N VAL A 115 -0.75 6.64 17.27
CA VAL A 115 0.04 5.88 18.25
C VAL A 115 1.48 6.35 18.32
N LEU A 116 2.14 6.48 17.17
CA LEU A 116 3.57 6.82 17.09
C LEU A 116 3.77 8.31 16.80
N THR A 117 3.11 9.17 17.56
CA THR A 117 3.02 10.63 17.31
C THR A 117 4.37 11.34 17.41
N GLU A 118 5.28 10.84 18.25
CA GLU A 118 6.60 11.44 18.49
C GLU A 118 7.75 10.76 17.69
N SER A 119 7.40 9.77 16.85
CA SER A 119 8.42 8.99 16.13
C SER A 119 8.63 9.49 14.70
N GLN A 120 9.87 9.44 14.24
CA GLN A 120 10.15 9.52 12.80
C GLN A 120 9.80 8.17 12.17
N ILE A 121 8.94 8.18 11.16
CA ILE A 121 8.37 6.95 10.57
C ILE A 121 8.75 6.85 9.09
N THR A 122 9.16 5.67 8.67
CA THR A 122 9.20 5.32 7.26
C THR A 122 8.24 4.17 7.00
N VAL A 123 7.20 4.43 6.22
CA VAL A 123 6.27 3.40 5.73
C VAL A 123 6.86 2.80 4.44
N MET A 124 7.12 1.50 4.44
CA MET A 124 7.56 0.78 3.24
C MET A 124 6.33 0.21 2.52
N SER A 125 5.96 0.80 1.40
CA SER A 125 4.83 0.35 0.59
C SER A 125 4.95 0.73 -0.87
N THR A 126 4.30 -0.03 -1.75
CA THR A 126 4.09 0.33 -3.16
C THR A 126 2.75 1.02 -3.40
N ASP A 127 1.89 1.02 -2.40
CA ASP A 127 0.58 1.64 -2.48
C ASP A 127 0.70 3.16 -2.39
N LYS A 128 0.08 3.82 -3.38
CA LYS A 128 0.08 5.30 -3.46
C LYS A 128 -0.79 5.95 -2.39
N ASP A 129 -1.72 5.19 -1.81
CA ASP A 129 -2.61 5.73 -0.79
C ASP A 129 -1.86 6.14 0.48
N PHE A 130 -0.71 5.53 0.75
CA PHE A 130 0.15 5.96 1.84
C PHE A 130 0.82 7.33 1.62
N LEU A 131 0.92 7.82 0.37
CA LEU A 131 1.54 9.12 0.08
C LEU A 131 0.81 10.29 0.76
N GLN A 132 -0.48 10.14 1.07
CA GLN A 132 -1.24 11.11 1.85
C GLN A 132 -0.79 11.23 3.32
N LEU A 133 0.00 10.27 3.80
CA LEU A 133 0.56 10.31 5.15
C LEU A 133 1.86 11.10 5.23
N ALA A 134 2.50 11.41 4.09
CA ALA A 134 3.78 12.08 4.08
C ALA A 134 3.69 13.46 4.74
N ASP A 135 4.56 13.68 5.74
CA ASP A 135 4.71 14.94 6.46
C ASP A 135 6.16 15.10 6.95
N SER A 136 6.42 16.08 7.80
CA SER A 136 7.75 16.33 8.38
C SER A 136 8.32 15.13 9.15
N ARG A 137 7.48 14.21 9.58
CA ARG A 137 7.78 13.07 10.44
C ARG A 137 7.61 11.72 9.74
N ILE A 138 6.72 11.65 8.75
CA ILE A 138 6.36 10.41 8.05
C ILE A 138 6.87 10.46 6.61
N LYS A 139 7.66 9.46 6.22
CA LYS A 139 8.13 9.27 4.84
C LYS A 139 7.66 7.93 4.31
N ILE A 140 7.48 7.83 3.01
CA ILE A 140 7.07 6.59 2.34
C ILE A 140 8.20 6.10 1.44
N TRP A 141 8.71 4.91 1.72
CA TRP A 141 9.66 4.22 0.86
C TRP A 141 8.95 3.31 -0.14
N SER A 142 9.12 3.59 -1.43
CA SER A 142 8.62 2.74 -2.51
C SER A 142 9.73 1.81 -3.00
N PRO A 143 9.72 0.51 -2.65
CA PRO A 143 10.80 -0.41 -3.02
C PRO A 143 10.84 -0.69 -4.52
N THR A 144 9.71 -0.63 -5.22
CA THR A 144 9.65 -0.84 -6.67
C THR A 144 10.21 0.33 -7.46
N LYS A 145 9.95 1.57 -7.01
CA LYS A 145 10.49 2.79 -7.61
C LYS A 145 11.88 3.14 -7.08
N LYS A 146 12.31 2.51 -5.99
CA LYS A 146 13.53 2.85 -5.22
C LYS A 146 13.56 4.34 -4.88
N LYS A 147 12.41 4.88 -4.45
CA LYS A 147 12.22 6.31 -4.17
C LYS A 147 11.65 6.50 -2.78
N MET A 148 12.23 7.47 -2.06
CA MET A 148 11.67 7.99 -0.81
C MET A 148 10.74 9.17 -1.14
N TYR A 149 9.56 9.16 -0.55
CA TYR A 149 8.61 10.25 -0.64
C TYR A 149 8.48 10.93 0.72
N ASP A 150 8.78 12.20 0.75
CA ASP A 150 8.38 13.18 1.74
C ASP A 150 7.33 14.12 1.12
N GLU A 151 6.91 15.15 1.84
CA GLU A 151 5.92 16.13 1.34
C GLU A 151 6.34 16.76 0.00
N GLN A 152 7.62 17.14 -0.11
CA GLN A 152 8.12 17.79 -1.32
C GLN A 152 8.14 16.82 -2.50
N ALA A 153 8.59 15.58 -2.30
CA ALA A 153 8.61 14.58 -3.36
C ALA A 153 7.19 14.21 -3.84
N VAL A 154 6.17 14.28 -2.95
CA VAL A 154 4.77 14.11 -3.33
C VAL A 154 4.30 15.31 -4.15
N LEU A 155 4.58 16.53 -3.71
CA LEU A 155 4.22 17.76 -4.42
C LEU A 155 4.87 17.81 -5.81
N ASP A 156 6.15 17.47 -5.92
CA ASP A 156 6.91 17.47 -7.18
C ASP A 156 6.33 16.46 -8.20
N GLU A 157 5.89 15.29 -7.72
CA GLU A 157 5.37 14.24 -8.61
C GLU A 157 3.90 14.46 -8.99
N PHE A 158 3.09 14.95 -8.06
CA PHE A 158 1.64 15.05 -8.25
C PHE A 158 1.15 16.48 -8.45
N GLY A 159 1.96 17.51 -8.16
CA GLY A 159 1.53 18.91 -8.13
C GLY A 159 0.41 19.17 -7.12
N ILE A 160 0.28 18.28 -6.15
CA ILE A 160 -0.74 18.28 -5.08
C ILE A 160 -0.01 17.97 -3.78
N SER A 161 -0.33 18.72 -2.72
CA SER A 161 0.29 18.46 -1.40
C SER A 161 -0.16 17.09 -0.86
N SER A 162 0.68 16.46 -0.03
CA SER A 162 0.34 15.17 0.58
C SER A 162 -0.98 15.22 1.35
N HIS A 163 -1.24 16.33 2.07
CA HIS A 163 -2.47 16.54 2.85
C HIS A 163 -3.74 16.58 2.00
N ASN A 164 -3.62 16.99 0.73
CA ASN A 164 -4.74 17.13 -0.20
C ASN A 164 -4.78 15.98 -1.24
N LEU A 165 -3.81 15.06 -1.19
CA LEU A 165 -3.73 13.97 -2.17
C LEU A 165 -4.96 13.06 -2.16
N ILE A 166 -5.67 12.98 -1.02
CA ILE A 166 -6.92 12.25 -0.91
C ILE A 166 -7.96 12.74 -1.93
N TRP A 167 -8.06 14.05 -2.19
CA TRP A 167 -9.03 14.60 -3.16
C TRP A 167 -8.73 14.14 -4.58
N TYR A 168 -7.44 14.09 -4.94
CA TYR A 168 -7.03 13.48 -6.19
C TYR A 168 -7.46 12.02 -6.27
N ARG A 169 -7.20 11.23 -5.22
CA ARG A 169 -7.56 9.81 -5.19
C ARG A 169 -9.06 9.57 -5.29
N VAL A 170 -9.86 10.39 -4.62
CA VAL A 170 -11.33 10.34 -4.67
C VAL A 170 -11.84 10.66 -6.09
N ILE A 171 -11.29 11.69 -6.73
CA ILE A 171 -11.73 12.14 -8.06
C ILE A 171 -11.25 11.18 -9.17
N ASP A 172 -9.98 10.74 -9.12
CA ASP A 172 -9.40 9.83 -10.12
C ASP A 172 -9.94 8.39 -9.97
N GLY A 173 -10.35 8.02 -8.75
CA GLY A 173 -10.77 6.67 -8.39
C GLY A 173 -9.61 5.69 -8.27
N ASP A 174 -9.92 4.42 -8.05
CA ASP A 174 -8.94 3.34 -8.01
C ASP A 174 -9.40 2.12 -8.80
N LYS A 175 -8.78 1.92 -9.95
CA LYS A 175 -9.07 0.76 -10.82
C LYS A 175 -8.69 -0.57 -10.18
N SER A 176 -7.67 -0.58 -9.31
CA SER A 176 -7.22 -1.81 -8.64
C SER A 176 -8.22 -2.27 -7.59
N ASP A 177 -8.94 -1.33 -6.99
CA ASP A 177 -9.98 -1.56 -5.99
C ASP A 177 -11.39 -1.51 -6.56
N ASN A 178 -11.50 -1.35 -7.88
CA ASN A 178 -12.77 -1.24 -8.61
C ASN A 178 -13.59 0.01 -8.20
N ILE A 179 -12.91 1.07 -7.77
CA ILE A 179 -13.53 2.35 -7.44
C ILE A 179 -13.47 3.23 -8.67
N LYS A 180 -14.66 3.62 -9.16
CA LYS A 180 -14.78 4.49 -10.35
C LYS A 180 -14.49 5.93 -9.94
N GLY A 181 -13.62 6.58 -10.71
CA GLY A 181 -13.41 8.03 -10.62
C GLY A 181 -14.38 8.82 -11.50
N VAL A 182 -14.24 10.12 -11.46
CA VAL A 182 -14.99 11.05 -12.32
C VAL A 182 -14.41 11.05 -13.73
N LYS A 183 -15.23 10.74 -14.72
CA LYS A 183 -14.80 10.62 -16.11
C LYS A 183 -14.19 11.94 -16.61
N GLY A 184 -12.98 11.87 -17.18
CA GLY A 184 -12.30 13.02 -17.76
C GLY A 184 -11.50 13.87 -16.76
N LEU A 185 -11.50 13.53 -15.48
CA LEU A 185 -10.77 14.24 -14.43
C LEU A 185 -9.55 13.44 -13.95
N GLY A 186 -8.57 13.25 -14.82
CA GLY A 186 -7.26 12.72 -14.42
C GLY A 186 -6.34 13.79 -13.82
N LEU A 187 -5.16 13.39 -13.33
CA LEU A 187 -4.22 14.23 -12.59
C LEU A 187 -3.98 15.61 -13.22
N LYS A 188 -3.67 15.68 -14.51
CA LYS A 188 -3.40 16.95 -15.21
C LYS A 188 -4.61 17.90 -15.22
N THR A 189 -5.82 17.35 -15.34
CA THR A 189 -7.04 18.13 -15.32
C THR A 189 -7.34 18.65 -13.92
N ILE A 190 -7.11 17.81 -12.90
CA ILE A 190 -7.26 18.16 -11.49
C ILE A 190 -6.29 19.28 -11.12
N GLN A 191 -5.00 19.15 -11.46
CA GLN A 191 -3.99 20.20 -11.23
C GLN A 191 -4.40 21.55 -11.82
N LYS A 192 -4.99 21.54 -13.03
CA LYS A 192 -5.44 22.76 -13.72
C LYS A 192 -6.69 23.36 -13.12
N LYS A 193 -7.66 22.55 -12.72
CA LYS A 193 -8.97 23.01 -12.21
C LYS A 193 -8.94 23.31 -10.71
N LEU A 194 -8.12 22.57 -9.95
CA LEU A 194 -8.04 22.66 -8.50
C LEU A 194 -6.58 22.99 -8.05
N PRO A 195 -6.00 24.12 -8.52
CA PRO A 195 -4.61 24.47 -8.23
C PRO A 195 -4.33 24.65 -6.72
N PHE A 196 -5.35 25.01 -5.94
CA PHE A 196 -5.27 25.14 -4.49
C PHE A 196 -4.97 23.80 -3.75
N LEU A 197 -5.09 22.65 -4.41
CA LEU A 197 -4.68 21.38 -3.83
C LEU A 197 -3.15 21.28 -3.65
N SER A 198 -2.37 22.15 -4.30
CA SER A 198 -0.92 22.24 -4.09
C SER A 198 -0.52 22.97 -2.80
N GLU A 199 -1.46 23.70 -2.17
CA GLU A 199 -1.21 24.45 -0.95
C GLU A 199 -0.98 23.50 0.24
N SER A 200 -0.21 23.96 1.23
CA SER A 200 0.06 23.20 2.45
C SER A 200 -1.11 23.12 3.43
N ARG A 201 -2.13 23.97 3.25
CA ARG A 201 -3.36 23.90 4.05
C ARG A 201 -4.20 22.69 3.68
N ILE A 202 -4.95 22.17 4.62
CA ILE A 202 -5.95 21.12 4.36
C ILE A 202 -7.17 21.78 3.69
N VAL A 203 -7.48 21.30 2.50
CA VAL A 203 -8.64 21.77 1.70
C VAL A 203 -9.90 21.05 2.15
N ASN A 204 -11.01 21.79 2.24
CA ASN A 204 -12.31 21.24 2.59
C ASN A 204 -12.98 20.61 1.34
N ILE A 205 -13.84 19.61 1.58
CA ILE A 205 -14.62 18.96 0.51
C ILE A 205 -15.53 19.95 -0.24
N ASP A 206 -16.13 20.91 0.46
CA ASP A 206 -17.02 21.91 -0.15
C ASP A 206 -16.29 22.84 -1.14
N GLU A 207 -15.01 23.12 -0.90
CA GLU A 207 -14.17 23.85 -1.83
C GLU A 207 -13.94 23.03 -3.10
N VAL A 208 -13.67 21.72 -2.94
CA VAL A 208 -13.47 20.82 -4.08
C VAL A 208 -14.74 20.68 -4.90
N ILE A 209 -15.89 20.49 -4.26
CA ILE A 209 -17.19 20.30 -4.94
C ILE A 209 -17.57 21.55 -5.75
N ARG A 210 -17.35 22.76 -5.23
CA ARG A 210 -17.70 24.01 -5.92
C ARG A 210 -16.96 24.22 -7.24
N GLU A 211 -15.74 23.72 -7.32
CA GLU A 211 -14.89 23.86 -8.52
C GLU A 211 -15.01 22.68 -9.51
N LEU A 212 -15.71 21.62 -9.10
CA LEU A 212 -15.98 20.51 -10.01
C LEU A 212 -17.17 20.85 -10.90
N PRO A 213 -17.15 20.45 -12.19
CA PRO A 213 -18.28 20.65 -13.08
C PRO A 213 -19.49 19.87 -12.57
N GLU A 214 -20.66 20.50 -12.59
CA GLU A 214 -21.93 19.81 -12.42
C GLU A 214 -22.03 18.67 -13.45
N SER A 215 -22.35 17.47 -12.99
CA SER A 215 -22.43 16.24 -13.81
C SER A 215 -23.71 16.17 -14.63
#